data_1a0ef0ce61cc5e3c364842b82115cc8c
#
_entry.id   1a0ef0ce61cc5e3c364842b82115cc8c
#
_cell.length_a   1.000
_cell.length_b   1.000
_cell.length_c   1.000
_cell.angle_alpha   90.00
_cell.angle_beta   90.00
_cell.angle_gamma   90.00
#
_symmetry.space_group_name_H-M   'P 1'
#
loop_
_entity.id
_entity.type
_entity.pdbx_description
1 polymer ?
#
loop_
_entity_poly.entity_id
_entity_poly.type
_entity_poly.pdbx_seq_one_letter_code
_entity_poly.pdbx_strand_id
1 'polypeptide(L)'
;MNFRKLQAAWMLSAWLAMLASCGGSDTGYTVGGTVNGSVGPVVLQLNGGYDVTLSNPGSFAFPVGLRDGASYDVKVSAAAQNCVVANGAGSVGAANVSITITCGAVVRTASLQGGAENPAVVTTAKGRGAVIVNPATREITGGISFSGLTPNVGAHHIHQAPSGNALANGPVIIGLILGPDGKTATVPAGTVLTAAQYAAFVAGELYMNVHTAGNPGGEIRGQLDGRGGVVAALATVDAAQEVPPTASTATGRGTVIFDATTREVIIAYVTHSVATPTVSHIHTGARGAAGPANIVSFAAGTNLFSAASTAVLTAQGAIDVAAGNAYFNVHSTVNPGGEIRGQVVAQ
;
A
#
# COMPACT_ATOMS: atom_id res chain seq x y z
N MET A 1 -54.51 -7.23 -52.98
CA MET A 1 -54.02 -8.15 -54.01
C MET A 1 -52.96 -9.04 -53.47
N ASN A 2 -53.25 -10.32 -53.42
CA ASN A 2 -52.43 -11.48 -52.99
C ASN A 2 -51.16 -11.64 -53.83
N PHE A 3 -50.15 -12.28 -53.24
CA PHE A 3 -49.47 -13.51 -53.62
C PHE A 3 -48.26 -13.74 -52.74
N ARG A 4 -48.30 -14.65 -51.76
CA ARG A 4 -47.93 -16.08 -51.77
C ARG A 4 -46.42 -16.39 -51.91
N LYS A 5 -45.91 -16.88 -50.79
CA LYS A 5 -44.92 -17.93 -50.48
C LYS A 5 -44.25 -18.65 -51.71
N LEU A 6 -42.94 -18.87 -51.54
CA LEU A 6 -42.34 -20.17 -51.89
C LEU A 6 -41.10 -20.44 -51.00
N GLN A 7 -41.15 -21.53 -50.27
CA GLN A 7 -40.01 -22.15 -49.58
C GLN A 7 -39.24 -22.98 -50.60
N ALA A 8 -37.91 -22.97 -50.53
CA ALA A 8 -37.09 -23.98 -51.16
C ALA A 8 -36.13 -24.58 -50.11
N ALA A 9 -36.42 -25.79 -49.72
CA ALA A 9 -35.54 -26.64 -48.89
C ALA A 9 -34.46 -27.25 -49.83
N TRP A 10 -33.20 -27.12 -49.42
CA TRP A 10 -32.12 -27.90 -50.00
C TRP A 10 -31.55 -28.81 -48.92
N MET A 11 -31.86 -30.09 -49.07
CA MET A 11 -31.13 -31.16 -48.36
C MET A 11 -29.73 -31.29 -48.99
N LEU A 12 -28.70 -31.22 -48.19
CA LEU A 12 -27.38 -31.70 -48.58
C LEU A 12 -26.95 -32.80 -47.62
N SER A 13 -26.72 -33.89 -48.22
CA SER A 13 -26.33 -35.21 -47.67
C SER A 13 -25.08 -35.18 -46.82
N ALA A 14 -25.17 -35.85 -45.68
CA ALA A 14 -24.06 -36.19 -44.80
C ALA A 14 -23.03 -37.07 -45.52
N TRP A 15 -21.77 -36.59 -45.51
CA TRP A 15 -20.62 -37.46 -45.64
C TRP A 15 -20.00 -37.63 -44.27
N LEU A 16 -20.27 -38.78 -43.68
CA LEU A 16 -19.68 -39.22 -42.40
C LEU A 16 -18.30 -39.76 -42.71
N ALA A 17 -17.28 -38.94 -42.62
CA ALA A 17 -15.90 -39.41 -42.55
C ALA A 17 -15.60 -39.76 -41.08
N MET A 18 -15.67 -41.04 -40.76
CA MET A 18 -15.09 -41.59 -39.54
C MET A 18 -13.57 -41.43 -39.61
N LEU A 19 -13.04 -40.36 -39.05
CA LEU A 19 -11.67 -40.34 -38.56
C LEU A 19 -11.71 -40.92 -37.15
N ALA A 20 -11.22 -42.18 -37.04
CA ALA A 20 -10.87 -42.74 -35.76
C ALA A 20 -9.72 -41.92 -35.18
N SER A 21 -10.07 -40.90 -34.41
CA SER A 21 -9.15 -40.23 -33.52
C SER A 21 -8.92 -41.15 -32.33
N CYS A 22 -7.70 -41.64 -32.15
CA CYS A 22 -7.24 -42.13 -30.86
C CYS A 22 -7.40 -41.02 -29.85
N GLY A 23 -8.53 -41.00 -29.18
CA GLY A 23 -8.84 -40.04 -28.11
C GLY A 23 -8.14 -40.45 -26.82
N GLY A 24 -6.91 -40.08 -26.65
CA GLY A 24 -6.41 -39.79 -25.32
C GLY A 24 -7.17 -38.53 -24.86
N SER A 25 -7.97 -38.63 -23.82
CA SER A 25 -8.55 -37.45 -23.14
C SER A 25 -7.39 -36.70 -22.51
N ASP A 26 -6.79 -35.79 -23.26
CA ASP A 26 -5.88 -34.77 -22.73
C ASP A 26 -6.68 -33.80 -21.82
N THR A 27 -7.14 -34.32 -20.68
CA THR A 27 -7.67 -33.48 -19.61
C THR A 27 -6.46 -32.73 -19.02
N GLY A 28 -6.22 -31.52 -19.51
CA GLY A 28 -5.20 -30.66 -18.94
C GLY A 28 -5.48 -30.39 -17.46
N TYR A 29 -4.43 -30.27 -16.66
CA TYR A 29 -4.53 -29.92 -15.24
C TYR A 29 -4.89 -28.45 -15.12
N THR A 30 -5.79 -28.15 -14.18
CA THR A 30 -6.23 -26.80 -13.90
C THR A 30 -5.13 -26.03 -13.17
N VAL A 31 -4.85 -24.79 -13.61
CA VAL A 31 -4.09 -23.80 -12.85
C VAL A 31 -5.10 -22.87 -12.19
N GLY A 32 -5.10 -22.83 -10.87
CA GLY A 32 -6.06 -22.05 -10.09
C GLY A 32 -5.59 -21.83 -8.66
N GLY A 33 -6.46 -21.33 -7.80
CA GLY A 33 -6.09 -21.06 -6.41
C GLY A 33 -7.02 -20.08 -5.71
N THR A 34 -6.46 -19.29 -4.80
CA THR A 34 -7.21 -18.29 -4.02
C THR A 34 -6.54 -16.93 -4.04
N VAL A 35 -7.35 -15.87 -4.06
CA VAL A 35 -6.95 -14.48 -3.79
C VAL A 35 -7.50 -14.09 -2.42
N ASN A 36 -6.61 -13.67 -1.54
CA ASN A 36 -6.94 -13.26 -0.17
C ASN A 36 -6.65 -11.76 0.01
N GLY A 37 -7.51 -11.05 0.75
CA GLY A 37 -7.29 -9.67 1.17
C GLY A 37 -7.39 -8.62 0.06
N SER A 38 -7.83 -8.98 -1.16
CA SER A 38 -7.98 -8.00 -2.24
C SER A 38 -9.12 -7.02 -1.96
N VAL A 39 -8.90 -5.77 -2.35
CA VAL A 39 -9.89 -4.69 -2.34
C VAL A 39 -10.03 -4.19 -3.77
N GLY A 40 -11.21 -4.45 -4.32
CA GLY A 40 -11.47 -4.22 -5.74
C GLY A 40 -10.88 -5.29 -6.66
N PRO A 41 -10.98 -5.09 -7.97
CA PRO A 41 -10.59 -6.09 -8.95
C PRO A 41 -9.10 -6.43 -8.91
N VAL A 42 -8.79 -7.71 -8.98
CA VAL A 42 -7.45 -8.25 -9.24
C VAL A 42 -7.48 -8.96 -10.58
N VAL A 43 -6.61 -8.58 -11.48
CA VAL A 43 -6.43 -9.25 -12.77
C VAL A 43 -5.19 -10.14 -12.68
N LEU A 44 -5.40 -11.42 -12.88
CA LEU A 44 -4.36 -12.46 -12.91
C LEU A 44 -4.12 -12.87 -14.34
N GLN A 45 -2.87 -13.08 -14.69
CA GLN A 45 -2.47 -13.50 -16.02
C GLN A 45 -1.62 -14.77 -15.96
N LEU A 46 -1.99 -15.79 -16.75
CA LEU A 46 -1.24 -17.02 -16.93
C LEU A 46 -0.47 -16.96 -18.25
N ASN A 47 0.85 -17.17 -18.18
CA ASN A 47 1.77 -17.24 -19.32
C ASN A 47 1.66 -16.06 -20.30
N GLY A 48 1.31 -14.88 -19.80
CA GLY A 48 1.19 -13.66 -20.60
C GLY A 48 0.02 -13.61 -21.58
N GLY A 49 -0.93 -14.58 -21.54
CA GLY A 49 -1.97 -14.71 -22.56
C GLY A 49 -3.39 -14.98 -22.07
N TYR A 50 -3.57 -15.42 -20.83
CA TYR A 50 -4.89 -15.75 -20.29
C TYR A 50 -5.17 -14.95 -19.03
N ASP A 51 -6.17 -14.11 -19.07
CA ASP A 51 -6.55 -13.24 -17.95
C ASP A 51 -7.77 -13.77 -17.20
N VAL A 52 -7.73 -13.65 -15.87
CA VAL A 52 -8.87 -13.88 -14.99
C VAL A 52 -9.01 -12.68 -14.07
N THR A 53 -10.20 -12.11 -14.00
CA THR A 53 -10.50 -10.98 -13.11
C THR A 53 -11.37 -11.45 -11.96
N LEU A 54 -10.91 -11.19 -10.73
CA LEU A 54 -11.71 -11.35 -9.53
C LEU A 54 -12.10 -9.98 -8.99
N SER A 55 -13.39 -9.72 -8.83
CA SER A 55 -13.88 -8.47 -8.25
C SER A 55 -13.77 -8.44 -6.71
N ASN A 56 -13.69 -9.61 -6.08
CA ASN A 56 -13.60 -9.79 -4.62
C ASN A 56 -12.60 -10.91 -4.30
N PRO A 57 -12.09 -10.99 -3.05
CA PRO A 57 -11.34 -12.16 -2.58
C PRO A 57 -12.12 -13.45 -2.83
N GLY A 58 -11.43 -14.50 -3.21
CA GLY A 58 -12.07 -15.78 -3.50
C GLY A 58 -11.21 -16.72 -4.34
N SER A 59 -11.81 -17.83 -4.73
CA SER A 59 -11.16 -18.82 -5.57
C SER A 59 -11.19 -18.42 -7.03
N PHE A 60 -10.18 -18.84 -7.78
CA PHE A 60 -10.09 -18.66 -9.24
C PHE A 60 -9.57 -19.91 -9.92
N ALA A 61 -9.87 -20.04 -11.20
CA ALA A 61 -9.24 -21.00 -12.11
C ALA A 61 -9.11 -20.35 -13.48
N PHE A 62 -7.98 -20.59 -14.14
CA PHE A 62 -7.82 -20.17 -15.52
C PHE A 62 -8.67 -21.06 -16.44
N PRO A 63 -9.24 -20.47 -17.52
CA PRO A 63 -10.15 -21.21 -18.42
C PRO A 63 -9.43 -22.23 -19.31
N VAL A 64 -8.11 -22.38 -19.15
CA VAL A 64 -7.26 -23.28 -19.93
C VAL A 64 -6.57 -24.28 -19.00
N GLY A 65 -6.62 -25.56 -19.36
CA GLY A 65 -5.81 -26.60 -18.71
C GLY A 65 -4.42 -26.71 -19.35
N LEU A 66 -3.42 -27.02 -18.55
CA LEU A 66 -2.06 -27.25 -18.99
C LEU A 66 -1.73 -28.75 -18.90
N ARG A 67 -0.92 -29.25 -19.84
CA ARG A 67 -0.46 -30.65 -19.84
C ARG A 67 0.58 -30.89 -18.75
N ASP A 68 0.76 -32.13 -18.38
CA ASP A 68 1.88 -32.55 -17.53
C ASP A 68 3.21 -32.11 -18.13
N GLY A 69 4.11 -31.60 -17.29
CA GLY A 69 5.40 -31.03 -17.68
C GLY A 69 5.34 -29.60 -18.26
N ALA A 70 4.17 -29.06 -18.57
CA ALA A 70 4.05 -27.69 -19.11
C ALA A 70 4.43 -26.64 -18.06
N SER A 71 5.16 -25.63 -18.48
CA SER A 71 5.50 -24.49 -17.60
C SER A 71 4.28 -23.58 -17.38
N TYR A 72 4.16 -23.06 -16.17
CA TYR A 72 3.21 -22.00 -15.84
C TYR A 72 3.91 -20.82 -15.16
N ASP A 73 3.42 -19.62 -15.44
CA ASP A 73 3.84 -18.36 -14.81
C ASP A 73 2.60 -17.49 -14.61
N VAL A 74 2.15 -17.39 -13.36
CA VAL A 74 0.99 -16.60 -12.97
C VAL A 74 1.46 -15.31 -12.31
N LYS A 75 0.99 -14.19 -12.84
CA LYS A 75 1.29 -12.84 -12.35
C LYS A 75 0.01 -12.09 -12.04
N VAL A 76 0.11 -11.15 -11.12
CA VAL A 76 -0.89 -10.09 -10.96
C VAL A 76 -0.57 -9.02 -12.00
N SER A 77 -1.42 -8.89 -13.02
CA SER A 77 -1.25 -7.88 -14.08
C SER A 77 -1.87 -6.54 -13.72
N ALA A 78 -2.90 -6.53 -12.85
CA ALA A 78 -3.47 -5.31 -12.28
C ALA A 78 -4.13 -5.58 -10.92
N ALA A 79 -3.89 -4.70 -9.97
CA ALA A 79 -4.56 -4.67 -8.66
C ALA A 79 -4.50 -3.25 -8.07
N ALA A 80 -5.43 -2.96 -7.15
CA ALA A 80 -5.46 -1.69 -6.43
C ALA A 80 -4.42 -1.60 -5.30
N GLN A 81 -3.74 -2.70 -4.98
CA GLN A 81 -2.80 -2.87 -3.88
C GLN A 81 -1.70 -3.87 -4.25
N ASN A 82 -0.64 -3.93 -3.46
CA ASN A 82 0.40 -4.92 -3.66
C ASN A 82 -0.11 -6.31 -3.32
N CYS A 83 0.01 -7.22 -4.28
CA CYS A 83 -0.34 -8.63 -4.10
C CYS A 83 0.87 -9.51 -4.37
N VAL A 84 1.14 -10.46 -3.48
CA VAL A 84 2.22 -11.43 -3.60
C VAL A 84 1.66 -12.74 -4.09
N VAL A 85 2.30 -13.32 -5.09
CA VAL A 85 1.93 -14.62 -5.66
C VAL A 85 2.86 -15.68 -5.08
N ALA A 86 2.31 -16.61 -4.32
CA ALA A 86 3.01 -17.80 -3.84
C ALA A 86 2.75 -18.98 -4.78
N ASN A 87 3.80 -19.72 -5.13
CA ASN A 87 3.79 -20.82 -6.12
C ASN A 87 3.33 -20.36 -7.53
N GLY A 88 3.61 -19.10 -7.88
CA GLY A 88 3.13 -18.50 -9.13
C GLY A 88 3.79 -19.04 -10.38
N ALA A 89 4.96 -19.67 -10.29
CA ALA A 89 5.68 -20.20 -11.44
C ALA A 89 6.22 -21.60 -11.16
N GLY A 90 6.28 -22.43 -12.19
CA GLY A 90 6.77 -23.80 -12.10
C GLY A 90 6.41 -24.64 -13.32
N SER A 91 6.44 -25.96 -13.14
CA SER A 91 5.95 -26.93 -14.12
C SER A 91 4.77 -27.70 -13.54
N VAL A 92 3.78 -27.96 -14.36
CA VAL A 92 2.63 -28.81 -14.02
C VAL A 92 3.13 -30.22 -13.80
N GLY A 93 2.82 -30.81 -12.65
CA GLY A 93 2.95 -32.24 -12.41
C GLY A 93 1.63 -32.95 -12.71
N ALA A 94 1.55 -34.23 -12.39
CA ALA A 94 0.32 -35.03 -12.58
C ALA A 94 -0.83 -34.64 -11.64
N ALA A 95 -1.01 -33.32 -11.37
CA ALA A 95 -2.03 -32.75 -10.49
C ALA A 95 -2.35 -31.31 -10.86
N ASN A 96 -3.51 -30.82 -10.40
CA ASN A 96 -3.87 -29.41 -10.50
C ASN A 96 -2.89 -28.54 -9.72
N VAL A 97 -2.58 -27.36 -10.28
CA VAL A 97 -1.71 -26.36 -9.65
C VAL A 97 -2.55 -25.47 -8.74
N SER A 98 -2.13 -25.35 -7.48
CA SER A 98 -2.75 -24.45 -6.50
C SER A 98 -1.83 -23.27 -6.18
N ILE A 99 -2.34 -22.07 -6.44
CA ILE A 99 -1.64 -20.80 -6.27
C ILE A 99 -2.36 -19.99 -5.18
N THR A 100 -1.57 -19.38 -4.30
CA THR A 100 -2.11 -18.44 -3.30
C THR A 100 -1.64 -17.04 -3.62
N ILE A 101 -2.60 -16.12 -3.74
CA ILE A 101 -2.34 -14.70 -3.91
C ILE A 101 -2.80 -14.00 -2.63
N THR A 102 -1.90 -13.27 -2.02
CA THR A 102 -2.20 -12.49 -0.81
C THR A 102 -1.97 -11.01 -1.11
N CYS A 103 -3.04 -10.23 -1.02
CA CYS A 103 -2.99 -8.80 -1.20
C CYS A 103 -2.87 -8.13 0.17
N GLY A 104 -1.90 -7.22 0.26
CA GLY A 104 -1.56 -6.52 1.49
C GLY A 104 -2.36 -5.24 1.70
N ALA A 105 -1.77 -4.32 2.44
CA ALA A 105 -2.37 -3.02 2.72
C ALA A 105 -2.56 -2.18 1.44
N VAL A 106 -3.59 -1.33 1.47
CA VAL A 106 -3.85 -0.37 0.39
C VAL A 106 -3.05 0.90 0.67
N VAL A 107 -2.14 1.25 -0.24
CA VAL A 107 -1.37 2.50 -0.17
C VAL A 107 -1.98 3.53 -1.10
N ARG A 108 -2.15 4.77 -0.61
CA ARG A 108 -2.55 5.93 -1.41
C ARG A 108 -1.62 7.09 -1.12
N THR A 109 -1.32 7.85 -2.17
CA THR A 109 -0.51 9.07 -2.08
C THR A 109 -1.32 10.29 -2.48
N ALA A 110 -0.87 11.45 -2.02
CA ALA A 110 -1.43 12.76 -2.36
C ALA A 110 -0.29 13.74 -2.70
N SER A 111 -0.51 14.58 -3.70
CA SER A 111 0.33 15.76 -3.97
C SER A 111 -0.45 16.98 -3.54
N LEU A 112 0.06 17.71 -2.52
CA LEU A 112 -0.65 18.85 -1.94
C LEU A 112 -0.12 20.15 -2.53
N GLN A 113 -1.04 21.00 -2.96
CA GLN A 113 -0.74 22.33 -3.52
C GLN A 113 -1.94 23.28 -3.35
N GLY A 114 -1.68 24.58 -3.37
CA GLY A 114 -2.75 25.58 -3.21
C GLY A 114 -3.78 25.57 -4.32
N GLY A 115 -3.37 25.26 -5.56
CA GLY A 115 -4.30 25.15 -6.69
C GLY A 115 -5.30 24.00 -6.59
N ALA A 116 -5.09 23.05 -5.69
CA ALA A 116 -6.04 21.95 -5.42
C ALA A 116 -7.03 22.27 -4.29
N GLU A 117 -6.86 23.40 -3.61
CA GLU A 117 -7.86 23.90 -2.65
C GLU A 117 -9.15 24.31 -3.35
N ASN A 118 -10.24 24.31 -2.58
CA ASN A 118 -11.54 24.76 -3.09
C ASN A 118 -12.16 25.77 -2.10
N PRO A 119 -12.12 27.10 -2.42
CA PRO A 119 -11.52 27.70 -3.63
C PRO A 119 -9.99 27.63 -3.64
N ALA A 120 -9.40 27.67 -4.83
CA ALA A 120 -7.94 27.60 -5.03
C ALA A 120 -7.21 28.74 -4.31
N VAL A 121 -6.06 28.43 -3.70
CA VAL A 121 -5.18 29.38 -2.98
C VAL A 121 -3.90 29.59 -3.79
N VAL A 122 -3.49 30.85 -3.90
CA VAL A 122 -2.20 31.21 -4.52
C VAL A 122 -1.11 31.13 -3.46
N THR A 123 -0.31 30.10 -3.52
CA THR A 123 0.84 29.88 -2.62
C THR A 123 1.93 29.11 -3.34
N THR A 124 3.16 29.24 -2.87
CA THR A 124 4.30 28.39 -3.30
C THR A 124 4.47 27.15 -2.43
N ALA A 125 3.67 27.04 -1.37
CA ALA A 125 3.68 25.91 -0.46
C ALA A 125 3.33 24.61 -1.21
N LYS A 126 3.98 23.54 -0.80
CA LYS A 126 3.80 22.19 -1.35
C LYS A 126 3.83 21.15 -0.25
N GLY A 127 3.17 20.04 -0.49
CA GLY A 127 3.22 18.88 0.38
C GLY A 127 3.10 17.57 -0.41
N ARG A 128 3.47 16.49 0.26
CA ARG A 128 3.22 15.12 -0.18
C ARG A 128 2.57 14.37 0.97
N GLY A 129 1.56 13.60 0.68
CA GLY A 129 0.90 12.74 1.64
C GLY A 129 0.96 11.30 1.22
N ALA A 130 0.98 10.40 2.19
CA ALA A 130 0.82 8.98 1.94
C ALA A 130 0.18 8.30 3.15
N VAL A 131 -0.72 7.38 2.88
CA VAL A 131 -1.33 6.53 3.90
C VAL A 131 -1.35 5.08 3.46
N ILE A 132 -1.29 4.21 4.46
CA ILE A 132 -1.43 2.76 4.37
C ILE A 132 -2.70 2.40 5.12
N VAL A 133 -3.60 1.64 4.51
CA VAL A 133 -4.81 1.12 5.18
C VAL A 133 -4.81 -0.40 5.10
N ASN A 134 -4.92 -1.04 6.25
CA ASN A 134 -5.11 -2.50 6.34
C ASN A 134 -6.56 -2.83 5.97
N PRO A 135 -6.83 -3.62 4.92
CA PRO A 135 -8.20 -3.89 4.48
C PRO A 135 -9.02 -4.73 5.46
N ALA A 136 -8.37 -5.56 6.28
CA ALA A 136 -9.06 -6.42 7.24
C ALA A 136 -9.48 -5.67 8.51
N THR A 137 -8.59 -4.83 9.05
CA THR A 137 -8.83 -4.07 10.28
C THR A 137 -9.33 -2.67 10.02
N ARG A 138 -9.12 -2.12 8.82
CA ARG A 138 -9.31 -0.73 8.43
C ARG A 138 -8.44 0.26 9.23
N GLU A 139 -7.41 -0.23 9.91
CA GLU A 139 -6.43 0.63 10.55
C GLU A 139 -5.69 1.42 9.48
N ILE A 140 -5.61 2.75 9.67
CA ILE A 140 -4.92 3.69 8.79
C ILE A 140 -3.71 4.25 9.49
N THR A 141 -2.59 4.34 8.78
CA THR A 141 -1.35 4.96 9.23
C THR A 141 -0.73 5.76 8.08
N GLY A 142 0.18 6.67 8.40
CA GLY A 142 0.80 7.57 7.42
C GLY A 142 0.64 9.03 7.81
N GLY A 143 0.67 9.94 6.84
CA GLY A 143 0.57 11.36 7.12
C GLY A 143 0.97 12.23 5.93
N ILE A 144 1.32 13.47 6.24
CA ILE A 144 1.69 14.52 5.29
C ILE A 144 3.07 15.04 5.65
N SER A 145 3.87 15.38 4.64
CA SER A 145 5.01 16.25 4.76
C SER A 145 4.79 17.52 3.93
N PHE A 146 5.27 18.67 4.39
CA PHE A 146 5.02 19.95 3.74
C PHE A 146 6.17 20.93 3.92
N SER A 147 6.21 21.95 3.04
CA SER A 147 7.19 23.02 3.06
C SER A 147 6.61 24.29 2.45
N GLY A 148 7.22 25.45 2.78
CA GLY A 148 6.88 26.72 2.19
C GLY A 148 5.53 27.29 2.62
N LEU A 149 4.89 26.75 3.66
CA LEU A 149 3.65 27.28 4.22
C LEU A 149 3.83 28.69 4.76
N THR A 150 2.76 29.48 4.75
CA THR A 150 2.73 30.75 5.44
C THR A 150 2.91 30.52 6.95
N PRO A 151 3.54 31.49 7.69
CA PRO A 151 3.78 31.31 9.11
C PRO A 151 2.52 30.98 9.91
N ASN A 152 2.70 30.31 11.05
CA ASN A 152 1.65 29.82 11.93
C ASN A 152 0.81 28.71 11.27
N VAL A 153 1.47 27.59 11.05
CA VAL A 153 0.80 26.33 10.68
C VAL A 153 -0.29 26.04 11.70
N GLY A 154 -1.50 25.86 11.21
CA GLY A 154 -2.69 25.62 12.03
C GLY A 154 -2.98 24.12 12.15
N ALA A 155 -4.11 23.69 11.63
CA ALA A 155 -4.56 22.30 11.68
C ALA A 155 -4.17 21.52 10.42
N HIS A 156 -4.14 20.20 10.56
CA HIS A 156 -3.84 19.24 9.49
C HIS A 156 -4.86 18.14 9.55
N HIS A 157 -5.50 17.81 8.44
CA HIS A 157 -6.61 16.88 8.45
C HIS A 157 -6.60 15.92 7.26
N ILE A 158 -7.31 14.80 7.46
CA ILE A 158 -7.89 14.03 6.37
C ILE A 158 -9.39 14.31 6.38
N HIS A 159 -9.92 14.61 5.22
CA HIS A 159 -11.32 14.91 4.97
C HIS A 159 -11.94 13.85 4.09
N GLN A 160 -13.27 13.74 4.14
CA GLN A 160 -14.03 12.93 3.20
C GLN A 160 -14.89 13.86 2.32
N ALA A 161 -14.61 13.88 1.03
CA ALA A 161 -15.45 14.57 0.04
C ALA A 161 -16.79 13.84 -0.12
N PRO A 162 -17.86 14.54 -0.57
CA PRO A 162 -19.12 13.90 -0.93
C PRO A 162 -18.91 12.83 -2.01
N SER A 163 -19.65 11.72 -1.90
CA SER A 163 -19.56 10.62 -2.87
C SER A 163 -19.84 11.09 -4.29
N GLY A 164 -18.98 10.66 -5.21
CA GLY A 164 -19.03 11.05 -6.62
C GLY A 164 -18.50 12.46 -6.92
N ASN A 165 -18.04 13.22 -5.91
CA ASN A 165 -17.45 14.54 -6.10
C ASN A 165 -16.19 14.74 -5.25
N ALA A 166 -15.13 14.05 -5.61
CA ALA A 166 -13.86 14.05 -4.88
C ALA A 166 -13.21 15.45 -4.74
N LEU A 167 -13.56 16.42 -5.58
CA LEU A 167 -13.02 17.78 -5.54
C LEU A 167 -13.80 18.73 -4.64
N ALA A 168 -14.98 18.34 -4.18
CA ALA A 168 -15.76 19.15 -3.24
C ALA A 168 -15.15 19.13 -1.84
N ASN A 169 -15.46 20.17 -1.06
CA ASN A 169 -15.11 20.20 0.36
C ASN A 169 -16.03 19.26 1.15
N GLY A 170 -15.46 18.58 2.12
CA GLY A 170 -16.16 17.67 3.00
C GLY A 170 -15.70 17.80 4.45
N PRO A 171 -16.37 17.10 5.39
CA PRO A 171 -16.02 17.15 6.80
C PRO A 171 -14.65 16.56 7.09
N VAL A 172 -14.03 17.01 8.17
CA VAL A 172 -12.85 16.38 8.78
C VAL A 172 -13.26 14.99 9.29
N ILE A 173 -12.47 13.99 8.95
CA ILE A 173 -12.63 12.62 9.48
C ILE A 173 -11.47 12.21 10.38
N ILE A 174 -10.25 12.76 10.17
CA ILE A 174 -9.07 12.50 11.01
C ILE A 174 -8.29 13.80 11.18
N GLY A 175 -8.05 14.20 12.45
CA GLY A 175 -7.06 15.19 12.80
C GLY A 175 -5.68 14.58 12.83
N LEU A 176 -4.67 15.22 12.22
CA LEU A 176 -3.30 14.75 12.20
C LEU A 176 -2.50 15.42 13.33
N ILE A 177 -1.48 14.72 13.84
CA ILE A 177 -0.58 15.20 14.89
C ILE A 177 0.65 15.81 14.21
N LEU A 178 0.93 17.09 14.49
CA LEU A 178 2.14 17.76 14.01
C LEU A 178 3.38 17.07 14.61
N GLY A 179 4.31 16.72 13.76
CA GLY A 179 5.58 16.12 14.14
C GLY A 179 6.54 17.13 14.78
N PRO A 180 7.52 16.68 15.55
CA PRO A 180 8.51 17.54 16.21
C PRO A 180 9.40 18.33 15.24
N ASP A 181 9.50 17.89 13.99
CA ASP A 181 10.21 18.60 12.92
C ASP A 181 9.46 19.83 12.39
N GLY A 182 8.19 20.02 12.79
CA GLY A 182 7.31 21.11 12.34
C GLY A 182 6.99 21.09 10.83
N LYS A 183 7.29 19.98 10.15
CA LYS A 183 7.14 19.80 8.69
C LYS A 183 6.43 18.51 8.29
N THR A 184 6.09 17.71 9.27
CA THR A 184 5.28 16.50 9.10
C THR A 184 4.06 16.53 9.97
N ALA A 185 2.97 15.90 9.55
CA ALA A 185 1.81 15.64 10.40
C ALA A 185 1.34 14.21 10.16
N THR A 186 1.12 13.46 11.25
CA THR A 186 0.91 12.00 11.20
C THR A 186 -0.49 11.62 11.64
N VAL A 187 -1.01 10.54 11.11
CA VAL A 187 -2.25 9.90 11.60
C VAL A 187 -2.00 9.41 13.03
N PRO A 188 -2.90 9.71 13.99
CA PRO A 188 -2.81 9.16 15.35
C PRO A 188 -2.75 7.65 15.34
N ALA A 189 -1.88 7.06 16.17
CA ALA A 189 -1.73 5.61 16.25
C ALA A 189 -3.04 4.93 16.65
N GLY A 190 -3.35 3.79 16.02
CA GLY A 190 -4.57 3.02 16.27
C GLY A 190 -5.84 3.62 15.64
N THR A 191 -5.74 4.61 14.77
CA THR A 191 -6.89 5.14 14.02
C THR A 191 -7.47 4.08 13.10
N VAL A 192 -8.78 3.87 13.19
CA VAL A 192 -9.52 2.90 12.38
C VAL A 192 -10.61 3.62 11.60
N LEU A 193 -10.65 3.43 10.29
CA LEU A 193 -11.72 3.94 9.43
C LEU A 193 -13.02 3.18 9.68
N THR A 194 -14.14 3.88 9.69
CA THR A 194 -15.44 3.22 9.58
C THR A 194 -15.56 2.49 8.23
N ALA A 195 -16.51 1.60 8.08
CA ALA A 195 -16.74 0.93 6.80
C ALA A 195 -17.05 1.92 5.65
N ALA A 196 -17.82 2.99 5.95
CA ALA A 196 -18.13 4.04 4.98
C ALA A 196 -16.89 4.87 4.60
N GLN A 197 -16.06 5.25 5.57
CA GLN A 197 -14.81 5.97 5.31
C GLN A 197 -13.81 5.13 4.52
N TYR A 198 -13.75 3.81 4.81
CA TYR A 198 -12.92 2.89 4.04
C TYR A 198 -13.41 2.75 2.59
N ALA A 199 -14.71 2.67 2.35
CA ALA A 199 -15.28 2.67 1.02
C ALA A 199 -14.93 3.98 0.26
N ALA A 200 -15.05 5.13 0.92
CA ALA A 200 -14.65 6.43 0.37
C ALA A 200 -13.14 6.50 0.08
N PHE A 201 -12.29 5.92 0.95
CA PHE A 201 -10.85 5.80 0.71
C PHE A 201 -10.54 4.99 -0.55
N VAL A 202 -11.19 3.84 -0.73
CA VAL A 202 -11.03 2.99 -1.91
C VAL A 202 -11.50 3.71 -3.18
N ALA A 203 -12.59 4.47 -3.08
CA ALA A 203 -13.14 5.28 -4.17
C ALA A 203 -12.26 6.51 -4.53
N GLY A 204 -11.27 6.87 -3.68
CA GLY A 204 -10.45 8.07 -3.88
C GLY A 204 -11.15 9.36 -3.48
N GLU A 205 -12.11 9.30 -2.57
CA GLU A 205 -12.90 10.44 -2.08
C GLU A 205 -12.32 11.08 -0.82
N LEU A 206 -11.19 10.55 -0.29
CA LEU A 206 -10.48 11.20 0.81
C LEU A 206 -9.42 12.16 0.30
N TYR A 207 -9.22 13.26 1.01
CA TYR A 207 -8.17 14.22 0.71
C TYR A 207 -7.47 14.71 1.99
N MET A 208 -6.23 15.14 1.82
CA MET A 208 -5.42 15.75 2.87
C MET A 208 -5.37 17.27 2.68
N ASN A 209 -5.32 17.99 3.79
CA ASN A 209 -5.35 19.44 3.78
C ASN A 209 -4.53 19.98 4.95
N VAL A 210 -3.82 21.09 4.72
CA VAL A 210 -3.05 21.83 5.72
C VAL A 210 -3.55 23.25 5.78
N HIS A 211 -3.91 23.69 6.98
CA HIS A 211 -4.40 25.02 7.28
C HIS A 211 -3.31 25.88 7.89
N THR A 212 -3.38 27.17 7.64
CA THR A 212 -2.51 28.18 8.27
C THR A 212 -3.34 29.36 8.75
N ALA A 213 -2.74 30.23 9.56
CA ALA A 213 -3.43 31.44 10.01
C ALA A 213 -3.84 32.35 8.85
N GLY A 214 -3.05 32.38 7.76
CA GLY A 214 -3.37 33.15 6.55
C GLY A 214 -4.43 32.47 5.67
N ASN A 215 -4.60 31.18 5.79
CA ASN A 215 -5.54 30.37 5.01
C ASN A 215 -6.28 29.40 5.94
N PRO A 216 -7.22 29.88 6.75
CA PRO A 216 -7.93 29.05 7.73
C PRO A 216 -8.86 28.00 7.07
N GLY A 217 -9.23 28.18 5.82
CA GLY A 217 -9.96 27.18 5.02
C GLY A 217 -9.08 26.09 4.42
N GLY A 218 -7.76 26.26 4.46
CA GLY A 218 -6.74 25.38 3.89
C GLY A 218 -5.77 26.16 3.00
N GLU A 219 -4.49 25.93 3.12
CA GLU A 219 -3.47 26.52 2.25
C GLU A 219 -3.04 25.58 1.13
N ILE A 220 -2.90 24.29 1.44
CA ILE A 220 -2.58 23.24 0.45
C ILE A 220 -3.45 22.01 0.67
N ARG A 221 -3.92 21.44 -0.43
CA ARG A 221 -4.75 20.24 -0.47
C ARG A 221 -4.22 19.23 -1.50
N GLY A 222 -4.44 17.95 -1.24
CA GLY A 222 -4.17 16.87 -2.19
C GLY A 222 -5.12 15.69 -2.01
N GLN A 223 -5.61 15.15 -3.13
CA GLN A 223 -6.48 13.98 -3.12
C GLN A 223 -5.68 12.71 -2.83
N LEU A 224 -6.21 11.81 -2.00
CA LEU A 224 -5.64 10.50 -1.71
C LEU A 224 -6.07 9.48 -2.78
N ASP A 225 -5.67 9.72 -4.01
CA ASP A 225 -6.02 8.91 -5.18
C ASP A 225 -4.80 8.31 -5.90
N GLY A 226 -3.59 8.81 -5.62
CA GLY A 226 -2.34 8.30 -6.18
C GLY A 226 -2.10 6.84 -5.82
N ARG A 227 -1.71 6.03 -6.82
CA ARG A 227 -1.49 4.59 -6.70
C ARG A 227 -0.13 4.21 -7.25
N GLY A 228 0.59 3.35 -6.51
CA GLY A 228 1.90 2.87 -6.94
C GLY A 228 3.01 3.92 -6.84
N GLY A 229 4.18 3.59 -7.38
CA GLY A 229 5.35 4.46 -7.39
C GLY A 229 5.97 4.73 -6.02
N VAL A 230 5.57 4.02 -4.97
CA VAL A 230 6.09 4.15 -3.61
C VAL A 230 6.43 2.80 -3.01
N VAL A 231 7.38 2.81 -2.11
CA VAL A 231 7.64 1.72 -1.17
C VAL A 231 7.11 2.14 0.19
N ALA A 232 6.29 1.29 0.79
CA ALA A 232 5.71 1.49 2.10
C ALA A 232 6.10 0.34 3.02
N ALA A 233 6.51 0.65 4.25
CA ALA A 233 6.83 -0.38 5.23
C ALA A 233 6.39 0.05 6.64
N LEU A 234 5.98 -0.92 7.42
CA LEU A 234 5.54 -0.79 8.80
C LEU A 234 6.44 -1.60 9.73
N ALA A 235 6.48 -1.21 10.99
CA ALA A 235 7.15 -1.97 12.04
C ALA A 235 6.32 -1.94 13.34
N THR A 236 6.19 -3.08 14.00
CA THR A 236 5.88 -3.14 15.42
C THR A 236 7.21 -3.09 16.18
N VAL A 237 7.31 -2.20 17.15
CA VAL A 237 8.55 -1.87 17.84
C VAL A 237 8.42 -2.26 19.32
N ASP A 238 9.31 -3.12 19.81
CA ASP A 238 9.31 -3.63 21.18
C ASP A 238 10.73 -3.99 21.65
N ALA A 239 10.86 -4.24 22.96
CA ALA A 239 12.12 -4.55 23.61
C ALA A 239 12.67 -5.95 23.25
N ALA A 240 11.81 -6.90 22.93
CA ALA A 240 12.20 -8.28 22.62
C ALA A 240 12.92 -8.39 21.27
N GLN A 241 12.75 -7.42 20.39
CA GLN A 241 13.42 -7.36 19.09
C GLN A 241 14.81 -6.72 19.17
N GLU A 242 15.19 -6.10 20.31
CA GLU A 242 16.55 -5.58 20.49
C GLU A 242 17.60 -6.68 20.48
N VAL A 243 18.85 -6.30 20.19
CA VAL A 243 19.98 -7.23 20.13
C VAL A 243 21.15 -6.68 20.97
N PRO A 244 21.32 -7.19 22.21
CA PRO A 244 20.48 -8.16 22.94
C PRO A 244 19.13 -7.53 23.36
N PRO A 245 18.09 -8.34 23.65
CA PRO A 245 16.81 -7.84 24.17
C PRO A 245 16.95 -7.01 25.44
N THR A 246 16.13 -5.97 25.61
CA THR A 246 16.07 -5.18 26.84
C THR A 246 14.89 -5.60 27.72
N ALA A 247 14.89 -5.15 28.97
CA ALA A 247 13.82 -5.42 29.94
C ALA A 247 12.68 -4.37 29.87
N SER A 248 12.71 -3.48 28.87
CA SER A 248 11.68 -2.43 28.72
C SER A 248 10.31 -3.05 28.40
N THR A 249 9.25 -2.43 28.89
CA THR A 249 7.86 -2.72 28.53
C THR A 249 7.33 -1.74 27.47
N ALA A 250 8.17 -0.79 27.03
CA ALA A 250 7.80 0.17 26.00
C ALA A 250 7.51 -0.52 24.67
N THR A 251 6.59 0.04 23.94
CA THR A 251 6.20 -0.41 22.61
C THR A 251 6.10 0.77 21.67
N GLY A 252 6.04 0.49 20.37
CA GLY A 252 5.88 1.53 19.35
C GLY A 252 5.44 0.98 18.01
N ARG A 253 5.22 1.90 17.06
CA ARG A 253 4.91 1.59 15.68
C ARG A 253 5.68 2.52 14.76
N GLY A 254 6.43 1.94 13.84
CA GLY A 254 7.17 2.65 12.81
C GLY A 254 6.45 2.61 11.47
N THR A 255 6.53 3.73 10.75
CA THR A 255 6.01 3.86 9.38
C THR A 255 7.06 4.56 8.54
N VAL A 256 7.37 4.02 7.37
CA VAL A 256 8.19 4.69 6.36
C VAL A 256 7.57 4.49 4.99
N ILE A 257 7.36 5.58 4.27
CA ILE A 257 6.86 5.59 2.89
C ILE A 257 7.76 6.53 2.09
N PHE A 258 8.31 6.05 0.99
CA PHE A 258 9.17 6.83 0.11
C PHE A 258 8.85 6.56 -1.35
N ASP A 259 9.19 7.51 -2.21
CA ASP A 259 9.05 7.40 -3.66
C ASP A 259 10.06 6.36 -4.21
N ALA A 260 9.56 5.36 -4.91
CA ALA A 260 10.39 4.25 -5.39
C ALA A 260 11.45 4.66 -6.43
N THR A 261 11.23 5.78 -7.12
CA THR A 261 12.13 6.28 -8.18
C THR A 261 13.13 7.30 -7.64
N THR A 262 12.61 8.33 -6.94
CA THR A 262 13.46 9.42 -6.41
C THR A 262 14.09 9.08 -5.07
N ARG A 263 13.51 8.11 -4.35
CA ARG A 263 13.88 7.72 -2.98
C ARG A 263 13.64 8.81 -1.94
N GLU A 264 12.89 9.86 -2.31
CA GLU A 264 12.46 10.90 -1.38
C GLU A 264 11.47 10.31 -0.36
N VAL A 265 11.73 10.57 0.92
CA VAL A 265 10.82 10.19 2.00
C VAL A 265 9.57 11.05 1.90
N ILE A 266 8.41 10.42 1.72
CA ILE A 266 7.12 11.09 1.76
C ILE A 266 6.72 11.30 3.21
N ILE A 267 6.82 10.25 4.02
CA ILE A 267 6.59 10.28 5.46
C ILE A 267 7.40 9.17 6.14
N ALA A 268 8.08 9.52 7.23
CA ALA A 268 8.69 8.53 8.11
C ALA A 268 8.54 8.99 9.54
N TYR A 269 8.12 8.09 10.43
CA TYR A 269 7.95 8.37 11.84
C TYR A 269 7.89 7.08 12.67
N VAL A 270 8.13 7.22 13.96
CA VAL A 270 7.85 6.18 14.96
C VAL A 270 7.12 6.79 16.14
N THR A 271 5.97 6.21 16.48
CA THR A 271 5.28 6.46 17.76
C THR A 271 5.78 5.47 18.80
N HIS A 272 5.92 5.88 20.06
CA HIS A 272 6.47 5.04 21.12
C HIS A 272 5.99 5.43 22.51
N SER A 273 6.15 4.53 23.48
CA SER A 273 5.88 4.73 24.89
C SER A 273 7.15 4.74 25.77
N VAL A 274 8.33 4.95 25.16
CA VAL A 274 9.59 5.09 25.91
C VAL A 274 9.54 6.32 26.79
N ALA A 275 9.86 6.17 28.08
CA ALA A 275 9.68 7.21 29.09
C ALA A 275 10.69 8.36 28.97
N THR A 276 11.94 8.05 28.62
CA THR A 276 13.04 9.02 28.52
C THR A 276 13.74 8.90 27.15
N PRO A 277 13.02 9.16 26.05
CA PRO A 277 13.58 8.96 24.72
C PRO A 277 14.66 10.00 24.43
N THR A 278 15.70 9.60 23.69
CA THR A 278 16.80 10.50 23.32
C THR A 278 16.89 10.73 21.83
N VAL A 279 16.87 9.67 21.05
CA VAL A 279 17.03 9.70 19.60
C VAL A 279 16.39 8.45 18.99
N SER A 280 16.02 8.54 17.72
CA SER A 280 15.55 7.40 16.94
C SER A 280 16.12 7.42 15.52
N HIS A 281 16.31 6.23 14.97
CA HIS A 281 16.83 6.02 13.62
C HIS A 281 16.15 4.85 12.92
N ILE A 282 16.28 4.82 11.59
CA ILE A 282 16.16 3.59 10.81
C ILE A 282 17.57 3.11 10.50
N HIS A 283 17.85 1.87 10.88
CA HIS A 283 19.11 1.18 10.70
C HIS A 283 19.03 0.17 9.56
N THR A 284 20.15 -0.11 8.89
CA THR A 284 20.33 -1.33 8.10
C THR A 284 20.60 -2.50 9.01
N GLY A 285 19.94 -3.62 8.78
CA GLY A 285 20.19 -4.88 9.50
C GLY A 285 19.03 -5.86 9.33
N ALA A 286 19.37 -7.12 9.15
CA ALA A 286 18.40 -8.21 9.16
C ALA A 286 17.81 -8.42 10.56
N ARG A 287 16.72 -9.15 10.66
CA ARG A 287 16.12 -9.53 11.95
C ARG A 287 17.14 -10.26 12.82
N GLY A 288 17.29 -9.81 14.05
CA GLY A 288 18.24 -10.39 15.02
C GLY A 288 19.71 -10.00 14.82
N ALA A 289 20.01 -9.08 13.89
CA ALA A 289 21.37 -8.56 13.69
C ALA A 289 21.40 -7.04 13.92
N ALA A 290 22.37 -6.53 14.67
CA ALA A 290 22.62 -5.10 14.81
C ALA A 290 23.30 -4.56 13.54
N GLY A 291 23.06 -3.31 13.22
CA GLY A 291 23.64 -2.63 12.06
C GLY A 291 23.67 -1.11 12.23
N PRO A 292 24.31 -0.39 11.30
CA PRO A 292 24.49 1.06 11.41
C PRO A 292 23.19 1.85 11.24
N ALA A 293 23.08 2.98 11.97
CA ALA A 293 22.04 3.99 11.80
C ALA A 293 22.32 4.85 10.58
N ASN A 294 21.96 4.40 9.40
CA ASN A 294 22.38 5.00 8.13
C ASN A 294 21.25 5.26 7.14
N ILE A 295 19.99 4.97 7.49
CA ILE A 295 18.88 5.13 6.56
C ILE A 295 18.14 6.43 6.83
N VAL A 296 17.58 6.64 8.03
CA VAL A 296 16.85 7.85 8.43
C VAL A 296 17.20 8.20 9.86
N SER A 297 17.48 9.49 10.12
CA SER A 297 17.53 10.05 11.48
C SER A 297 16.27 10.91 11.69
N PHE A 298 15.69 10.84 12.90
CA PHE A 298 14.45 11.49 13.22
C PHE A 298 14.65 12.72 14.13
N ALA A 299 13.81 13.74 13.95
CA ALA A 299 13.66 14.81 14.92
C ALA A 299 12.99 14.28 16.20
N ALA A 300 13.54 14.66 17.35
CA ALA A 300 13.12 14.15 18.65
C ALA A 300 11.81 14.79 19.15
N GLY A 301 10.95 13.97 19.72
CA GLY A 301 9.74 14.35 20.43
C GLY A 301 9.44 13.37 21.56
N THR A 302 8.46 13.68 22.39
CA THR A 302 8.19 12.89 23.61
C THR A 302 7.65 11.50 23.30
N ASN A 303 6.71 11.36 22.36
CA ASN A 303 6.06 10.10 22.03
C ASN A 303 6.06 9.85 20.50
N LEU A 304 6.71 10.74 19.76
CA LEU A 304 6.74 10.73 18.31
C LEU A 304 8.09 11.26 17.84
N PHE A 305 8.76 10.48 17.01
CA PHE A 305 9.89 10.93 16.22
C PHE A 305 9.47 10.98 14.76
N SER A 306 9.81 12.04 14.03
CA SER A 306 9.49 12.18 12.62
C SER A 306 10.69 12.66 11.81
N ALA A 307 10.75 12.27 10.54
CA ALA A 307 11.78 12.73 9.61
C ALA A 307 11.23 13.80 8.68
N ALA A 308 12.04 14.82 8.42
CA ALA A 308 11.71 15.86 7.48
C ALA A 308 11.49 15.32 6.06
N SER A 309 10.56 15.91 5.33
CA SER A 309 10.18 15.59 3.95
C SER A 309 11.29 15.81 2.90
N THR A 310 12.49 16.21 3.31
CA THR A 310 13.65 16.42 2.44
C THR A 310 14.67 15.28 2.51
N ALA A 311 14.39 14.26 3.34
CA ALA A 311 15.26 13.10 3.42
C ALA A 311 15.16 12.27 2.13
N VAL A 312 16.32 11.98 1.54
CA VAL A 312 16.44 11.08 0.40
C VAL A 312 17.23 9.86 0.84
N LEU A 313 16.64 8.68 0.70
CA LEU A 313 17.32 7.44 1.06
C LEU A 313 18.51 7.18 0.11
N THR A 314 19.58 6.62 0.64
CA THR A 314 20.62 6.04 -0.24
C THR A 314 20.00 4.91 -1.07
N ALA A 315 20.65 4.56 -2.18
CA ALA A 315 20.17 3.45 -3.01
C ALA A 315 20.10 2.14 -2.19
N GLN A 316 21.13 1.87 -1.36
CA GLN A 316 21.15 0.69 -0.50
C GLN A 316 20.08 0.75 0.59
N GLY A 317 19.88 1.92 1.23
CA GLY A 317 18.85 2.09 2.26
C GLY A 317 17.44 1.83 1.72
N ALA A 318 17.15 2.28 0.49
CA ALA A 318 15.86 2.00 -0.17
C ALA A 318 15.67 0.49 -0.44
N ILE A 319 16.74 -0.19 -0.89
CA ILE A 319 16.74 -1.65 -1.09
C ILE A 319 16.51 -2.37 0.25
N ASP A 320 17.22 -1.95 1.31
CA ASP A 320 17.12 -2.58 2.63
C ASP A 320 15.71 -2.45 3.22
N VAL A 321 15.09 -1.27 3.10
CA VAL A 321 13.70 -1.08 3.55
C VAL A 321 12.74 -1.96 2.73
N ALA A 322 12.87 -1.96 1.41
CA ALA A 322 12.00 -2.75 0.54
C ALA A 322 12.14 -4.27 0.77
N ALA A 323 13.36 -4.73 1.11
CA ALA A 323 13.65 -6.13 1.38
C ALA A 323 13.36 -6.58 2.84
N GLY A 324 12.96 -5.66 3.72
CA GLY A 324 12.78 -5.96 5.14
C GLY A 324 14.10 -6.10 5.91
N ASN A 325 15.22 -5.64 5.37
CA ASN A 325 16.56 -5.62 5.98
C ASN A 325 16.86 -4.29 6.66
N ALA A 326 15.84 -3.63 7.19
CA ALA A 326 15.96 -2.42 7.97
C ALA A 326 15.11 -2.51 9.23
N TYR A 327 15.42 -1.68 10.23
CA TYR A 327 14.67 -1.66 11.47
C TYR A 327 14.62 -0.26 12.09
N PHE A 328 13.49 0.06 12.70
CA PHE A 328 13.39 1.22 13.60
C PHE A 328 14.05 0.91 14.93
N ASN A 329 14.75 1.89 15.49
CA ASN A 329 15.30 1.81 16.83
C ASN A 329 15.03 3.11 17.58
N VAL A 330 14.53 3.01 18.82
CA VAL A 330 14.31 4.13 19.73
C VAL A 330 15.25 3.97 20.92
N HIS A 331 16.11 4.96 21.12
CA HIS A 331 17.08 5.01 22.19
C HIS A 331 16.56 5.84 23.36
N SER A 332 17.08 5.55 24.55
CA SER A 332 16.74 6.29 25.78
C SER A 332 17.96 6.57 26.64
N THR A 333 17.77 7.36 27.68
CA THR A 333 18.83 7.57 28.70
C THR A 333 19.17 6.29 29.46
N VAL A 334 18.24 5.35 29.59
CA VAL A 334 18.43 4.06 30.26
C VAL A 334 19.10 3.03 29.35
N ASN A 335 18.70 3.04 28.09
CA ASN A 335 19.19 2.14 27.06
C ASN A 335 19.76 2.93 25.87
N PRO A 336 20.94 3.53 26.00
CA PRO A 336 21.52 4.35 24.93
C PRO A 336 21.91 3.57 23.68
N GLY A 337 22.07 2.25 23.75
CA GLY A 337 22.27 1.37 22.60
C GLY A 337 21.00 1.04 21.82
N GLY A 338 19.83 1.32 22.40
CA GLY A 338 18.48 1.02 21.88
C GLY A 338 17.61 0.44 22.97
N GLU A 339 16.42 0.98 23.17
CA GLU A 339 15.45 0.50 24.16
C GLU A 339 14.41 -0.41 23.54
N ILE A 340 13.90 -0.01 22.38
CA ILE A 340 12.94 -0.79 21.58
C ILE A 340 13.30 -0.74 20.10
N ARG A 341 13.10 -1.87 19.44
CA ARG A 341 13.43 -2.09 18.04
C ARG A 341 12.25 -2.72 17.29
N GLY A 342 12.11 -2.42 16.01
CA GLY A 342 11.11 -3.06 15.15
C GLY A 342 11.62 -3.29 13.74
N GLN A 343 11.65 -4.55 13.30
CA GLN A 343 12.00 -4.88 11.92
C GLN A 343 10.92 -4.36 10.97
N VAL A 344 11.32 -3.71 9.89
CA VAL A 344 10.38 -3.25 8.87
C VAL A 344 9.78 -4.42 8.10
N VAL A 345 8.51 -4.27 7.73
CA VAL A 345 7.78 -5.22 6.89
C VAL A 345 7.18 -4.42 5.75
N ALA A 346 7.60 -4.70 4.52
CA ALA A 346 7.07 -4.07 3.33
C ALA A 346 5.58 -4.43 3.14
N GLN A 347 4.80 -3.45 2.64
CA GLN A 347 3.34 -3.54 2.45
C GLN A 347 2.97 -3.64 0.98
#